data_4979d02c4a5d80182fc23213daa6d677
#
_entry.id   4979d02c4a5d80182fc23213daa6d677
#
_cell.length_a   1.000
_cell.length_b   1.000
_cell.length_c   1.000
_cell.angle_alpha   90.00
_cell.angle_beta   90.00
_cell.angle_gamma   90.00
#
_symmetry.space_group_name_H-M   'P 1'
#
loop_
_entity.id
_entity.type
_entity.pdbx_description
1 polymer ?
#
loop_
_entity_poly.entity_id
_entity_poly.type
_entity_poly.pdbx_seq_one_letter_code
_entity_poly.pdbx_strand_id
1 'polypeptide(L)'
;MKKLFLILLAFSFIFITSCVDPNNPMRGQSPDTNFPSDQKIIEPSPSPMQVVQGTGYENKKLSWGFKKKKDTQPEVPDERKDILKRFDGYYLGDTSKKVMYLTFDEGYENGYTGKILDVLQSTGVPAAFFVTGGYLQRETALIKRMVNEGHIVGNHTLNHPSMPAVTDDEKLKKELTNLDEKFFALTQTNMKFIRPPMGEFSERTLALSKNLGYKTIFWSSAYVDWNINPPKCADFAFEQVTNQFHNGCIILLHAISKENLEALPEIIKDAREKGYEFGSLNEL
;
A
#
# COMPACT_ATOMS: atom_id res chain seq x y z
N MET A 1 -44.29 -30.02 -48.92
CA MET A 1 -44.33 -29.92 -47.42
C MET A 1 -42.97 -29.44 -46.99
N LYS A 2 -42.81 -28.10 -46.80
CA LYS A 2 -41.57 -27.46 -46.33
C LYS A 2 -41.69 -27.22 -44.83
N LYS A 3 -40.85 -27.89 -44.03
CA LYS A 3 -40.74 -27.65 -42.57
C LYS A 3 -39.88 -26.39 -42.30
N LEU A 4 -40.52 -25.42 -41.72
CA LEU A 4 -39.92 -24.17 -41.26
C LEU A 4 -39.24 -24.43 -39.90
N PHE A 5 -37.91 -24.32 -39.80
CA PHE A 5 -37.21 -24.35 -38.51
C PHE A 5 -37.14 -22.93 -37.96
N LEU A 6 -37.80 -22.71 -36.87
CA LEU A 6 -37.77 -21.45 -36.11
C LEU A 6 -36.56 -21.53 -35.15
N ILE A 7 -35.52 -20.72 -35.40
CA ILE A 7 -34.40 -20.57 -34.49
C ILE A 7 -34.79 -19.46 -33.49
N LEU A 8 -35.04 -19.84 -32.23
CA LEU A 8 -35.14 -18.88 -31.12
C LEU A 8 -33.75 -18.43 -30.71
N LEU A 9 -33.39 -17.18 -31.02
CA LEU A 9 -32.27 -16.50 -30.43
C LEU A 9 -32.68 -16.04 -29.02
N ALA A 10 -32.15 -16.73 -28.01
CA ALA A 10 -32.24 -16.24 -26.62
C ALA A 10 -31.21 -15.11 -26.44
N PHE A 11 -31.68 -13.87 -26.39
CA PHE A 11 -30.87 -12.74 -25.92
C PHE A 11 -30.77 -12.86 -24.40
N SER A 12 -29.61 -13.29 -23.89
CA SER A 12 -29.27 -13.15 -22.48
C SER A 12 -28.98 -11.68 -22.19
N PHE A 13 -29.95 -10.98 -21.64
CA PHE A 13 -29.74 -9.69 -21.00
C PHE A 13 -28.93 -9.94 -19.72
N ILE A 14 -27.65 -9.62 -19.73
CA ILE A 14 -26.87 -9.50 -18.50
C ILE A 14 -27.34 -8.23 -17.81
N PHE A 15 -28.20 -8.37 -16.81
CA PHE A 15 -28.51 -7.30 -15.87
C PHE A 15 -27.26 -7.07 -15.02
N ILE A 16 -26.56 -5.97 -15.27
CA ILE A 16 -25.60 -5.43 -14.32
C ILE A 16 -26.42 -4.91 -13.14
N THR A 17 -26.61 -5.75 -12.13
CA THR A 17 -27.20 -5.34 -10.87
C THR A 17 -26.24 -4.39 -10.17
N SER A 18 -26.65 -3.14 -10.06
CA SER A 18 -25.99 -2.12 -9.24
C SER A 18 -25.88 -2.65 -7.81
N CYS A 19 -24.63 -2.72 -7.29
CA CYS A 19 -24.35 -3.11 -5.91
C CYS A 19 -24.79 -2.00 -4.94
N VAL A 20 -26.06 -1.85 -4.70
CA VAL A 20 -26.61 -0.98 -3.66
C VAL A 20 -27.34 -1.86 -2.65
N ASP A 21 -26.79 -1.94 -1.44
CA ASP A 21 -27.47 -2.57 -0.30
C ASP A 21 -28.40 -1.53 0.36
N PRO A 22 -29.74 -1.69 0.29
CA PRO A 22 -30.68 -0.70 0.82
C PRO A 22 -30.84 -0.74 2.36
N ASN A 23 -30.16 -1.65 3.08
CA ASN A 23 -30.45 -1.91 4.50
C ASN A 23 -29.30 -1.55 5.47
N ASN A 24 -28.32 -0.73 5.10
CA ASN A 24 -27.29 -0.31 6.04
C ASN A 24 -27.38 1.19 6.42
N PRO A 25 -27.99 1.54 7.57
CA PRO A 25 -28.09 2.93 8.03
C PRO A 25 -26.89 3.37 8.87
N MET A 26 -25.66 3.09 8.44
CA MET A 26 -24.49 3.67 9.09
C MET A 26 -24.09 4.96 8.36
N ARG A 27 -24.65 6.08 8.83
CA ARG A 27 -24.15 7.42 8.52
C ARG A 27 -22.70 7.52 9.02
N GLY A 28 -21.76 7.45 8.09
CA GLY A 28 -20.36 7.75 8.36
C GLY A 28 -20.21 9.23 8.71
N GLN A 29 -19.87 9.51 9.97
CA GLN A 29 -19.27 10.78 10.33
C GLN A 29 -17.83 10.74 9.84
N SER A 30 -17.43 11.72 9.02
CA SER A 30 -16.02 12.00 8.76
C SER A 30 -15.33 12.24 10.08
N PRO A 31 -14.21 11.57 10.39
CA PRO A 31 -13.47 11.91 11.59
C PRO A 31 -12.91 13.33 11.45
N ASP A 32 -13.32 14.24 12.35
CA ASP A 32 -12.71 15.53 12.51
C ASP A 32 -11.22 15.39 12.75
N THR A 33 -10.42 16.07 11.94
CA THR A 33 -8.95 16.09 11.99
C THR A 33 -8.40 16.97 13.11
N ASN A 34 -9.06 17.03 14.26
CA ASN A 34 -8.54 17.72 15.45
C ASN A 34 -7.83 16.71 16.36
N PHE A 35 -6.50 16.58 16.17
CA PHE A 35 -5.64 15.90 17.12
C PHE A 35 -5.35 16.84 18.31
N PRO A 36 -5.52 16.40 19.56
CA PRO A 36 -5.09 17.16 20.73
C PRO A 36 -3.55 17.26 20.71
N SER A 37 -3.04 18.47 20.54
CA SER A 37 -1.65 18.81 20.80
C SER A 37 -1.54 19.03 22.31
N ASP A 38 -1.03 18.09 23.08
CA ASP A 38 -0.36 18.34 24.37
C ASP A 38 -0.30 17.05 25.20
N GLN A 39 0.73 16.24 24.94
CA GLN A 39 1.31 15.40 25.98
C GLN A 39 2.83 15.54 25.95
N LYS A 40 3.36 16.02 27.08
CA LYS A 40 4.77 16.19 27.37
C LYS A 40 5.49 14.84 27.26
N ILE A 41 6.32 14.68 26.23
CA ILE A 41 7.12 13.46 26.01
C ILE A 41 8.40 13.58 26.83
N ILE A 42 8.67 12.60 27.67
CA ILE A 42 9.95 12.40 28.38
C ILE A 42 10.97 11.92 27.34
N GLU A 43 12.01 12.73 27.09
CA GLU A 43 13.06 12.41 26.13
C GLU A 43 14.01 11.31 26.67
N PRO A 44 14.29 10.23 25.92
CA PRO A 44 15.47 9.41 26.18
C PRO A 44 16.72 10.07 25.56
N SER A 45 17.82 10.08 26.32
CA SER A 45 19.11 10.65 25.92
C SER A 45 19.65 10.05 24.63
N PRO A 46 20.04 10.84 23.61
CA PRO A 46 20.48 10.32 22.34
C PRO A 46 21.98 9.91 22.38
N SER A 47 22.25 8.72 21.85
CA SER A 47 23.59 8.38 21.35
C SER A 47 24.00 9.35 20.22
N PRO A 48 25.28 9.70 20.02
CA PRO A 48 25.68 10.72 19.05
C PRO A 48 25.48 10.19 17.62
N MET A 49 24.39 10.62 17.00
CA MET A 49 24.12 10.36 15.58
C MET A 49 24.93 11.33 14.72
N GLN A 50 25.64 10.79 13.73
CA GLN A 50 26.36 11.56 12.73
C GLN A 50 25.44 12.60 12.08
N VAL A 51 25.89 13.85 12.06
CA VAL A 51 25.22 14.95 11.35
C VAL A 51 25.17 14.59 9.87
N VAL A 52 24.01 14.24 9.36
CA VAL A 52 23.78 14.11 7.92
C VAL A 52 23.76 15.53 7.36
N GLN A 53 24.84 15.95 6.72
CA GLN A 53 24.83 17.17 5.90
C GLN A 53 23.73 17.00 4.85
N GLY A 54 23.03 18.11 4.51
CA GLY A 54 21.94 18.11 3.56
C GLY A 54 22.25 17.30 2.31
N THR A 55 21.28 16.60 1.77
CA THR A 55 21.50 15.59 0.70
C THR A 55 22.11 16.17 -0.58
N GLY A 56 22.15 17.51 -0.74
CA GLY A 56 22.63 18.19 -1.95
C GLY A 56 21.75 17.99 -3.18
N TYR A 57 20.63 17.28 -3.06
CA TYR A 57 19.70 16.99 -4.15
C TYR A 57 18.54 17.97 -4.21
N GLU A 58 17.97 18.12 -5.42
CA GLU A 58 16.82 18.98 -5.68
C GLU A 58 15.57 18.51 -4.92
N ASN A 59 14.83 19.48 -4.34
CA ASN A 59 13.57 19.19 -3.64
C ASN A 59 12.34 19.51 -4.50
N LYS A 60 12.43 19.35 -5.81
CA LYS A 60 11.27 19.47 -6.69
C LYS A 60 10.28 18.35 -6.42
N LYS A 61 9.06 18.71 -5.99
CA LYS A 61 8.01 17.73 -5.74
C LYS A 61 7.63 16.98 -7.01
N LEU A 62 7.67 15.66 -6.94
CA LEU A 62 7.15 14.73 -7.93
C LEU A 62 6.04 13.90 -7.27
N SER A 63 5.08 13.45 -8.08
CA SER A 63 4.05 12.50 -7.65
C SER A 63 4.22 11.21 -8.41
N TRP A 64 4.16 10.08 -7.69
CA TRP A 64 4.16 8.77 -8.31
C TRP A 64 2.87 8.57 -9.11
N GLY A 65 3.03 8.04 -10.31
CA GLY A 65 1.92 7.72 -11.19
C GLY A 65 2.40 6.97 -12.41
N PHE A 66 1.52 6.19 -13.00
CA PHE A 66 1.78 5.37 -14.17
C PHE A 66 0.52 5.27 -15.03
N LYS A 67 0.70 4.93 -16.29
CA LYS A 67 -0.41 4.62 -17.20
C LYS A 67 -0.66 3.10 -17.14
N LYS A 68 -1.85 2.75 -16.68
CA LYS A 68 -2.27 1.35 -16.59
C LYS A 68 -2.29 0.69 -17.97
N LYS A 69 -1.89 -0.57 -17.99
CA LYS A 69 -2.05 -1.47 -19.13
C LYS A 69 -2.67 -2.77 -18.63
N LYS A 70 -3.52 -3.35 -19.44
CA LYS A 70 -4.15 -4.64 -19.12
C LYS A 70 -3.11 -5.76 -19.30
N ASP A 71 -2.99 -6.63 -18.30
CA ASP A 71 -2.17 -7.87 -18.32
C ASP A 71 -0.69 -7.65 -18.68
N THR A 72 -0.18 -6.41 -18.53
CA THR A 72 1.23 -6.08 -18.78
C THR A 72 1.73 -5.03 -17.81
N GLN A 73 3.04 -4.84 -17.76
CA GLN A 73 3.65 -3.80 -16.96
C GLN A 73 3.11 -2.41 -17.35
N PRO A 74 2.85 -1.51 -16.37
CA PRO A 74 2.40 -0.16 -16.66
C PRO A 74 3.50 0.67 -17.33
N GLU A 75 3.09 1.70 -18.06
CA GLU A 75 4.01 2.70 -18.59
C GLU A 75 4.38 3.71 -17.50
N VAL A 76 5.66 3.81 -17.23
CA VAL A 76 6.26 4.80 -16.31
C VAL A 76 7.27 5.63 -17.10
N PRO A 77 7.30 6.97 -16.95
CA PRO A 77 8.31 7.81 -17.58
C PRO A 77 9.74 7.36 -17.21
N ASP A 78 10.65 7.32 -18.20
CA ASP A 78 12.01 6.86 -17.99
C ASP A 78 12.77 7.69 -16.96
N GLU A 79 12.59 9.02 -16.97
CA GLU A 79 13.15 9.91 -15.94
C GLU A 79 12.82 9.42 -14.51
N ARG A 80 11.58 8.95 -14.28
CA ARG A 80 11.19 8.44 -12.96
C ARG A 80 11.84 7.12 -12.61
N LYS A 81 11.96 6.22 -13.59
CA LYS A 81 12.68 4.95 -13.39
C LYS A 81 14.14 5.19 -13.02
N ASP A 82 14.80 6.14 -13.71
CA ASP A 82 16.19 6.49 -13.45
C ASP A 82 16.39 7.12 -12.06
N ILE A 83 15.47 8.00 -11.64
CA ILE A 83 15.47 8.55 -10.29
C ILE A 83 15.34 7.42 -9.26
N LEU A 84 14.35 6.55 -9.38
CA LEU A 84 14.15 5.46 -8.43
C LEU A 84 15.37 4.55 -8.35
N LYS A 85 15.95 4.16 -9.47
CA LYS A 85 17.14 3.30 -9.54
C LYS A 85 18.33 3.90 -8.79
N ARG A 86 18.54 5.23 -8.85
CA ARG A 86 19.63 5.91 -8.12
C ARG A 86 19.46 5.86 -6.61
N PHE A 87 18.23 5.82 -6.12
CA PHE A 87 17.91 5.97 -4.71
C PHE A 87 17.25 4.71 -4.08
N ASP A 88 17.55 3.52 -4.60
CA ASP A 88 16.98 2.25 -4.10
C ASP A 88 15.44 2.30 -4.00
N GLY A 89 14.83 2.86 -5.05
CA GLY A 89 13.37 2.92 -5.20
C GLY A 89 12.86 1.81 -6.11
N TYR A 90 11.76 1.17 -5.71
CA TYR A 90 11.16 0.05 -6.42
C TYR A 90 9.68 0.32 -6.67
N TYR A 91 9.19 -0.03 -7.84
CA TYR A 91 7.78 -0.07 -8.21
C TYR A 91 7.40 -1.38 -8.89
N LEU A 92 8.42 -2.18 -9.18
CA LEU A 92 8.36 -3.54 -9.72
C LEU A 92 9.38 -4.40 -8.97
N GLY A 93 9.06 -5.66 -8.79
CA GLY A 93 10.01 -6.68 -8.41
C GLY A 93 10.62 -7.38 -9.63
N ASP A 94 10.96 -8.67 -9.49
CA ASP A 94 11.55 -9.47 -10.56
C ASP A 94 10.54 -9.71 -11.71
N THR A 95 10.73 -9.01 -12.80
CA THR A 95 9.85 -9.07 -13.98
C THR A 95 10.09 -10.32 -14.86
N SER A 96 11.14 -11.08 -14.59
CA SER A 96 11.41 -12.34 -15.28
C SER A 96 10.56 -13.49 -14.75
N LYS A 97 9.95 -13.33 -13.58
CA LYS A 97 9.14 -14.34 -12.89
C LYS A 97 7.69 -13.90 -12.76
N LYS A 98 6.78 -14.87 -12.73
CA LYS A 98 5.39 -14.65 -12.35
C LYS A 98 5.28 -14.52 -10.82
N VAL A 99 5.86 -13.45 -10.27
CA VAL A 99 5.78 -13.11 -8.85
C VAL A 99 5.07 -11.78 -8.69
N MET A 100 4.25 -11.66 -7.64
CA MET A 100 3.57 -10.43 -7.25
C MET A 100 3.79 -10.16 -5.76
N TYR A 101 3.72 -8.90 -5.38
CA TYR A 101 3.95 -8.44 -4.01
C TYR A 101 2.71 -7.71 -3.54
N LEU A 102 2.07 -8.22 -2.50
CA LEU A 102 0.86 -7.64 -1.94
C LEU A 102 1.23 -6.63 -0.85
N THR A 103 0.76 -5.39 -0.99
CA THR A 103 1.07 -4.32 -0.05
C THR A 103 -0.16 -3.52 0.33
N PHE A 104 -0.18 -3.05 1.59
CA PHE A 104 -1.25 -2.25 2.16
C PHE A 104 -0.70 -0.97 2.78
N ASP A 105 -1.39 0.16 2.60
CA ASP A 105 -1.12 1.41 3.31
C ASP A 105 -2.14 1.58 4.44
N GLU A 106 -1.62 1.82 5.68
CA GLU A 106 -2.39 1.83 6.91
C GLU A 106 -2.28 3.18 7.63
N GLY A 107 -3.32 3.99 7.52
CA GLY A 107 -3.42 5.27 8.22
C GLY A 107 -4.38 5.21 9.42
N TYR A 108 -5.49 4.48 9.28
CA TYR A 108 -6.48 4.23 10.31
C TYR A 108 -7.15 2.86 10.09
N GLU A 109 -7.78 2.33 11.14
CA GLU A 109 -8.46 1.03 11.12
C GLU A 109 -9.97 1.21 10.88
N ASN A 110 -10.55 0.29 10.10
CA ASN A 110 -11.99 0.24 9.83
C ASN A 110 -12.61 -1.15 10.15
N GLY A 111 -11.94 -1.94 10.98
CA GLY A 111 -12.39 -3.29 11.40
C GLY A 111 -12.07 -4.39 10.40
N TYR A 112 -11.23 -4.14 9.39
CA TYR A 112 -10.96 -5.12 8.33
C TYR A 112 -9.55 -5.68 8.35
N THR A 113 -8.55 -4.99 8.89
CA THR A 113 -7.14 -5.45 8.86
C THR A 113 -6.97 -6.81 9.53
N GLY A 114 -7.64 -7.04 10.68
CA GLY A 114 -7.59 -8.35 11.33
C GLY A 114 -8.11 -9.50 10.46
N LYS A 115 -9.18 -9.26 9.70
CA LYS A 115 -9.76 -10.25 8.78
C LYS A 115 -8.92 -10.44 7.52
N ILE A 116 -8.25 -9.38 7.04
CA ILE A 116 -7.26 -9.47 5.96
C ILE A 116 -6.10 -10.37 6.39
N LEU A 117 -5.59 -10.19 7.61
CA LEU A 117 -4.56 -11.08 8.19
C LEU A 117 -5.04 -12.54 8.28
N ASP A 118 -6.31 -12.79 8.64
CA ASP A 118 -6.88 -14.15 8.62
C ASP A 118 -6.85 -14.78 7.22
N VAL A 119 -7.19 -14.00 6.17
CA VAL A 119 -7.11 -14.46 4.78
C VAL A 119 -5.66 -14.75 4.38
N LEU A 120 -4.74 -13.83 4.68
CA LEU A 120 -3.31 -14.00 4.36
C LEU A 120 -2.72 -15.24 5.04
N GLN A 121 -3.03 -15.46 6.32
CA GLN A 121 -2.59 -16.62 7.07
C GLN A 121 -3.15 -17.93 6.48
N SER A 122 -4.47 -17.98 6.21
CA SER A 122 -5.12 -19.17 5.65
C SER A 122 -4.64 -19.53 4.25
N THR A 123 -4.20 -18.53 3.49
CA THR A 123 -3.69 -18.72 2.12
C THR A 123 -2.16 -18.83 2.04
N GLY A 124 -1.44 -18.55 3.16
CA GLY A 124 0.03 -18.55 3.19
C GLY A 124 0.65 -17.46 2.31
N VAL A 125 -0.03 -16.31 2.15
CA VAL A 125 0.44 -15.20 1.31
C VAL A 125 1.18 -14.17 2.17
N PRO A 126 2.47 -13.88 1.90
CA PRO A 126 3.18 -12.79 2.55
C PRO A 126 2.67 -11.43 2.04
N ALA A 127 2.67 -10.43 2.92
CA ALA A 127 2.32 -9.06 2.57
C ALA A 127 3.21 -8.05 3.27
N ALA A 128 3.16 -6.78 2.82
CA ALA A 128 3.79 -5.67 3.51
C ALA A 128 2.74 -4.61 3.87
N PHE A 129 2.82 -4.09 5.10
CA PHE A 129 1.91 -3.08 5.62
C PHE A 129 2.72 -1.81 5.92
N PHE A 130 2.46 -0.73 5.20
CA PHE A 130 3.10 0.56 5.44
C PHE A 130 2.25 1.36 6.41
N VAL A 131 2.73 1.53 7.63
CA VAL A 131 1.95 2.06 8.74
C VAL A 131 2.39 3.47 9.12
N THR A 132 1.43 4.32 9.48
CA THR A 132 1.71 5.64 10.06
C THR A 132 1.94 5.55 11.56
N GLY A 133 2.50 6.63 12.16
CA GLY A 133 2.67 6.69 13.62
C GLY A 133 1.35 6.62 14.38
N GLY A 134 0.30 7.23 13.85
CA GLY A 134 -1.05 7.16 14.43
C GLY A 134 -1.63 5.75 14.42
N TYR A 135 -1.42 4.98 13.33
CA TYR A 135 -1.83 3.59 13.25
C TYR A 135 -1.03 2.72 14.25
N LEU A 136 0.29 2.85 14.24
CA LEU A 136 1.17 2.11 15.17
C LEU A 136 0.74 2.29 16.63
N GLN A 137 0.38 3.53 17.03
CA GLN A 137 0.00 3.84 18.39
C GLN A 137 -1.35 3.23 18.80
N ARG A 138 -2.33 3.22 17.89
CA ARG A 138 -3.69 2.75 18.19
C ARG A 138 -3.83 1.24 18.03
N GLU A 139 -3.14 0.66 17.04
CA GLU A 139 -3.38 -0.72 16.59
C GLU A 139 -2.20 -1.65 16.93
N THR A 140 -1.62 -1.49 18.14
CA THR A 140 -0.44 -2.26 18.59
C THR A 140 -0.63 -3.78 18.50
N ALA A 141 -1.84 -4.27 18.73
CA ALA A 141 -2.17 -5.69 18.62
C ALA A 141 -2.08 -6.19 17.18
N LEU A 142 -2.58 -5.41 16.21
CA LEU A 142 -2.48 -5.73 14.79
C LEU A 142 -1.04 -5.67 14.30
N ILE A 143 -0.27 -4.66 14.72
CA ILE A 143 1.16 -4.55 14.40
C ILE A 143 1.94 -5.79 14.87
N LYS A 144 1.73 -6.21 16.12
CA LYS A 144 2.36 -7.43 16.66
C LYS A 144 1.93 -8.67 15.88
N ARG A 145 0.67 -8.73 15.49
CA ARG A 145 0.13 -9.82 14.69
C ARG A 145 0.79 -9.87 13.31
N MET A 146 0.90 -8.73 12.61
CA MET A 146 1.61 -8.64 11.32
C MET A 146 3.03 -9.21 11.40
N VAL A 147 3.80 -8.79 12.41
CA VAL A 147 5.18 -9.26 12.60
C VAL A 147 5.24 -10.74 12.93
N ASN A 148 4.39 -11.23 13.85
CA ASN A 148 4.37 -12.63 14.29
C ASN A 148 3.93 -13.59 13.17
N GLU A 149 3.10 -13.13 12.23
CA GLU A 149 2.65 -13.91 11.07
C GLU A 149 3.62 -13.80 9.88
N GLY A 150 4.77 -13.11 10.06
CA GLY A 150 5.84 -13.05 9.06
C GLY A 150 5.63 -11.98 7.99
N HIS A 151 4.68 -11.08 8.18
CA HIS A 151 4.48 -9.95 7.29
C HIS A 151 5.51 -8.85 7.55
N ILE A 152 5.78 -8.04 6.51
CA ILE A 152 6.63 -6.86 6.63
C ILE A 152 5.79 -5.70 7.15
N VAL A 153 6.32 -4.97 8.14
CA VAL A 153 5.80 -3.67 8.52
C VAL A 153 6.80 -2.62 8.04
N GLY A 154 6.34 -1.72 7.17
CA GLY A 154 7.12 -0.64 6.56
C GLY A 154 6.72 0.73 7.11
N ASN A 155 7.59 1.71 6.90
CA ASN A 155 7.44 3.08 7.34
C ASN A 155 6.54 3.87 6.36
N HIS A 156 5.46 4.47 6.87
CA HIS A 156 4.62 5.39 6.10
C HIS A 156 4.63 6.80 6.68
N THR A 157 5.75 7.18 7.32
CA THR A 157 6.02 8.39 8.11
C THR A 157 5.20 8.49 9.40
N LEU A 158 5.67 9.30 10.33
CA LEU A 158 5.01 9.46 11.64
C LEU A 158 3.64 10.12 11.50
N ASN A 159 3.55 11.23 10.73
CA ASN A 159 2.36 12.09 10.62
C ASN A 159 1.76 12.16 9.21
N HIS A 160 2.23 11.33 8.28
CA HIS A 160 1.74 11.27 6.90
C HIS A 160 1.83 12.60 6.11
N PRO A 161 2.93 13.39 6.22
CA PRO A 161 3.07 14.61 5.42
C PRO A 161 3.46 14.30 3.97
N SER A 162 3.23 15.27 3.07
CA SER A 162 3.97 15.31 1.80
C SER A 162 5.46 15.47 2.12
N MET A 163 6.27 14.44 1.90
CA MET A 163 7.70 14.46 2.27
C MET A 163 8.45 15.65 1.65
N PRO A 164 8.26 16.03 0.37
CA PRO A 164 8.89 17.22 -0.19
C PRO A 164 8.45 18.55 0.45
N ALA A 165 7.26 18.60 1.07
CA ALA A 165 6.77 19.79 1.77
C ALA A 165 7.48 20.01 3.12
N VAL A 166 8.06 18.96 3.70
CA VAL A 166 8.93 19.05 4.87
C VAL A 166 10.33 19.46 4.41
N THR A 167 10.58 20.78 4.32
CA THR A 167 11.82 21.32 3.72
C THR A 167 13.05 21.20 4.62
N ASP A 168 12.88 21.01 5.91
CA ASP A 168 13.93 20.81 6.90
C ASP A 168 14.31 19.32 6.95
N ASP A 169 15.59 18.99 6.69
CA ASP A 169 16.08 17.61 6.66
C ASP A 169 15.99 16.92 8.02
N GLU A 170 16.22 17.62 9.13
CA GLU A 170 16.14 17.04 10.46
C GLU A 170 14.68 16.75 10.87
N LYS A 171 13.75 17.59 10.45
CA LYS A 171 12.31 17.32 10.64
C LYS A 171 11.86 16.13 9.81
N LEU A 172 12.27 16.07 8.55
CA LEU A 172 11.94 14.93 7.70
C LEU A 172 12.56 13.63 8.21
N LYS A 173 13.82 13.68 8.68
CA LYS A 173 14.46 12.55 9.32
C LYS A 173 13.66 12.06 10.53
N LYS A 174 13.21 12.97 11.39
CA LYS A 174 12.37 12.62 12.56
C LYS A 174 11.02 11.99 12.18
N GLU A 175 10.42 12.38 11.06
CA GLU A 175 9.22 11.70 10.54
C GLU A 175 9.45 10.21 10.29
N LEU A 176 10.68 9.82 9.94
CA LEU A 176 11.04 8.44 9.65
C LEU A 176 11.58 7.72 10.89
N THR A 177 12.58 8.31 11.55
CA THR A 177 13.28 7.63 12.65
C THR A 177 12.43 7.48 13.89
N ASN A 178 11.61 8.49 14.24
CA ASN A 178 10.74 8.38 15.43
C ASN A 178 9.68 7.27 15.27
N LEU A 179 9.22 7.03 14.05
CA LEU A 179 8.30 5.91 13.79
C LEU A 179 9.03 4.56 13.93
N ASP A 180 10.23 4.45 13.38
CA ASP A 180 11.03 3.22 13.45
C ASP A 180 11.44 2.91 14.89
N GLU A 181 11.84 3.92 15.67
CA GLU A 181 12.14 3.77 17.11
C GLU A 181 10.94 3.25 17.92
N LYS A 182 9.75 3.80 17.67
CA LYS A 182 8.51 3.32 18.30
C LYS A 182 8.16 1.89 17.88
N PHE A 183 8.35 1.57 16.60
CA PHE A 183 8.13 0.22 16.09
C PHE A 183 9.12 -0.77 16.69
N PHE A 184 10.42 -0.41 16.76
CA PHE A 184 11.44 -1.22 17.40
C PHE A 184 11.14 -1.46 18.89
N ALA A 185 10.71 -0.43 19.61
CA ALA A 185 10.32 -0.57 21.02
C ALA A 185 9.16 -1.56 21.21
N LEU A 186 8.25 -1.65 20.24
CA LEU A 186 7.10 -2.55 20.28
C LEU A 186 7.40 -4.00 19.87
N THR A 187 8.31 -4.19 18.87
CA THR A 187 8.46 -5.45 18.12
C THR A 187 9.88 -6.03 18.17
N GLN A 188 10.87 -5.26 18.61
CA GLN A 188 12.30 -5.58 18.56
C GLN A 188 12.84 -5.84 17.14
N THR A 189 12.17 -5.29 16.13
CA THR A 189 12.57 -5.33 14.72
C THR A 189 12.64 -3.92 14.14
N ASN A 190 13.45 -3.72 13.08
CA ASN A 190 13.55 -2.42 12.39
C ASN A 190 12.76 -2.45 11.09
N MET A 191 12.22 -1.30 10.70
CA MET A 191 11.62 -1.10 9.39
C MET A 191 12.72 -0.96 8.33
N LYS A 192 12.63 -1.75 7.26
CA LYS A 192 13.60 -1.71 6.14
C LYS A 192 13.07 -0.98 4.92
N PHE A 193 11.76 -0.80 4.85
CA PHE A 193 11.06 -0.27 3.69
C PHE A 193 10.28 0.97 4.09
N ILE A 194 10.23 1.94 3.16
CA ILE A 194 9.40 3.13 3.29
C ILE A 194 8.51 3.27 2.06
N ARG A 195 7.30 3.76 2.28
CA ARG A 195 6.45 4.26 1.20
C ARG A 195 6.13 5.72 1.46
N PRO A 196 6.49 6.64 0.53
CA PRO A 196 6.14 8.05 0.66
C PRO A 196 4.64 8.25 0.69
N PRO A 197 4.10 9.01 1.67
CA PRO A 197 2.69 9.38 1.69
C PRO A 197 2.22 9.99 0.36
N MET A 198 1.01 9.62 -0.09
CA MET A 198 0.41 10.09 -1.34
C MET A 198 1.24 9.77 -2.60
N GLY A 199 2.31 8.97 -2.48
CA GLY A 199 3.28 8.79 -3.56
C GLY A 199 4.06 10.06 -3.91
N GLU A 200 4.11 11.05 -3.02
CA GLU A 200 4.83 12.31 -3.24
C GLU A 200 6.28 12.21 -2.77
N PHE A 201 7.20 12.56 -3.64
CA PHE A 201 8.64 12.45 -3.40
C PHE A 201 9.44 13.53 -4.13
N SER A 202 10.73 13.63 -3.81
CA SER A 202 11.74 14.38 -4.54
C SER A 202 13.05 13.60 -4.51
N GLU A 203 14.04 13.99 -5.34
CA GLU A 203 15.38 13.39 -5.22
C GLU A 203 15.96 13.54 -3.82
N ARG A 204 15.75 14.70 -3.17
CA ARG A 204 16.16 14.96 -1.79
C ARG A 204 15.54 13.97 -0.81
N THR A 205 14.21 13.75 -0.91
CA THR A 205 13.53 12.86 0.05
C THR A 205 13.90 11.40 -0.16
N LEU A 206 14.12 10.96 -1.40
CA LEU A 206 14.61 9.61 -1.70
C LEU A 206 16.05 9.41 -1.21
N ALA A 207 16.93 10.40 -1.43
CA ALA A 207 18.32 10.36 -0.94
C ALA A 207 18.37 10.26 0.58
N LEU A 208 17.53 11.03 1.30
CA LEU A 208 17.45 10.97 2.76
C LEU A 208 16.97 9.60 3.23
N SER A 209 15.92 9.05 2.61
CA SER A 209 15.42 7.70 2.94
C SER A 209 16.50 6.63 2.73
N LYS A 210 17.23 6.68 1.60
CA LYS A 210 18.35 5.78 1.30
C LYS A 210 19.49 5.92 2.31
N ASN A 211 19.86 7.15 2.68
CA ASN A 211 20.93 7.41 3.66
C ASN A 211 20.56 6.90 5.07
N LEU A 212 19.28 6.79 5.38
CA LEU A 212 18.76 6.17 6.60
C LEU A 212 18.64 4.64 6.49
N GLY A 213 18.99 4.05 5.36
CA GLY A 213 18.98 2.61 5.13
C GLY A 213 17.65 2.03 4.63
N TYR A 214 16.69 2.88 4.25
CA TYR A 214 15.42 2.40 3.70
C TYR A 214 15.49 2.14 2.19
N LYS A 215 14.83 1.08 1.75
CA LYS A 215 14.39 0.92 0.36
C LYS A 215 13.03 1.58 0.19
N THR A 216 12.87 2.44 -0.83
CA THR A 216 11.60 3.13 -1.08
C THR A 216 10.71 2.31 -2.00
N ILE A 217 9.48 2.02 -1.58
CA ILE A 217 8.54 1.16 -2.30
C ILE A 217 7.37 1.98 -2.84
N PHE A 218 7.25 2.04 -4.15
CA PHE A 218 6.07 2.48 -4.87
C PHE A 218 5.25 1.26 -5.32
N TRP A 219 4.42 1.40 -6.35
CA TRP A 219 3.53 0.35 -6.82
C TRP A 219 3.36 0.40 -8.34
N SER A 220 2.97 -0.70 -8.93
CA SER A 220 2.68 -0.82 -10.37
C SER A 220 1.22 -1.23 -10.63
N SER A 221 0.47 -1.52 -9.58
CA SER A 221 -0.96 -1.77 -9.61
C SER A 221 -1.64 -1.10 -8.43
N ALA A 222 -2.67 -0.33 -8.68
CA ALA A 222 -3.50 0.32 -7.67
C ALA A 222 -4.85 0.76 -8.27
N TYR A 223 -5.83 1.02 -7.42
CA TYR A 223 -7.05 1.72 -7.79
C TYR A 223 -7.50 2.63 -6.62
N VAL A 224 -8.53 3.44 -6.82
CA VAL A 224 -9.04 4.33 -5.76
C VAL A 224 -9.91 3.52 -4.82
N ASP A 225 -9.31 2.97 -3.75
CA ASP A 225 -9.94 2.14 -2.73
C ASP A 225 -9.99 2.80 -1.34
N TRP A 226 -9.24 3.90 -1.14
CA TRP A 226 -9.29 4.71 0.08
C TRP A 226 -10.54 5.58 0.20
N ASN A 227 -11.25 5.84 -0.91
CA ASN A 227 -12.54 6.51 -0.90
C ASN A 227 -13.65 5.47 -0.82
N ILE A 228 -14.10 5.21 0.41
CA ILE A 228 -15.12 4.21 0.73
C ILE A 228 -16.55 4.69 0.47
N ASN A 229 -16.75 5.92 0.01
CA ASN A 229 -18.06 6.50 -0.31
C ASN A 229 -18.12 6.97 -1.77
N PRO A 230 -19.07 6.46 -2.59
CA PRO A 230 -20.01 5.37 -2.27
C PRO A 230 -19.30 4.03 -2.12
N PRO A 231 -19.85 3.09 -1.32
CA PRO A 231 -19.29 1.75 -1.18
C PRO A 231 -19.30 1.02 -2.52
N LYS A 232 -18.26 0.24 -2.77
CA LYS A 232 -18.11 -0.59 -3.97
C LYS A 232 -18.30 -2.07 -3.59
N CYS A 233 -18.49 -2.93 -4.58
CA CYS A 233 -18.62 -4.37 -4.32
C CYS A 233 -17.29 -5.11 -4.51
N ALA A 234 -17.23 -6.34 -4.02
CA ALA A 234 -16.09 -7.21 -4.17
C ALA A 234 -15.70 -7.46 -5.63
N ASP A 235 -16.68 -7.65 -6.52
CA ASP A 235 -16.44 -7.86 -7.96
C ASP A 235 -15.72 -6.67 -8.59
N PHE A 236 -16.06 -5.44 -8.18
CA PHE A 236 -15.38 -4.25 -8.65
C PHE A 236 -13.89 -4.27 -8.22
N ALA A 237 -13.60 -4.54 -6.94
CA ALA A 237 -12.24 -4.64 -6.44
C ALA A 237 -11.46 -5.76 -7.15
N PHE A 238 -12.08 -6.93 -7.32
CA PHE A 238 -11.52 -8.06 -8.06
C PHE A 238 -11.10 -7.64 -9.48
N GLU A 239 -12.00 -7.06 -10.26
CA GLU A 239 -11.69 -6.60 -11.62
C GLU A 239 -10.60 -5.53 -11.65
N GLN A 240 -10.64 -4.56 -10.72
CA GLN A 240 -9.62 -3.50 -10.66
C GLN A 240 -8.22 -4.05 -10.42
N VAL A 241 -8.08 -5.08 -9.61
CA VAL A 241 -6.79 -5.67 -9.26
C VAL A 241 -6.35 -6.66 -10.33
N THR A 242 -7.22 -7.62 -10.72
CA THR A 242 -6.83 -8.73 -11.61
C THR A 242 -6.53 -8.28 -13.05
N ASN A 243 -7.18 -7.21 -13.53
CA ASN A 243 -6.87 -6.60 -14.84
C ASN A 243 -5.49 -5.91 -14.89
N GLN A 244 -4.78 -5.82 -13.79
CA GLN A 244 -3.46 -5.19 -13.71
C GLN A 244 -2.35 -6.19 -13.34
N PHE A 245 -2.63 -7.50 -13.37
CA PHE A 245 -1.61 -8.51 -13.10
C PHE A 245 -0.50 -8.49 -14.14
N HIS A 246 0.73 -8.52 -13.68
CA HIS A 246 1.93 -8.61 -14.51
C HIS A 246 3.11 -9.12 -13.66
N ASN A 247 4.14 -9.62 -14.32
CA ASN A 247 5.34 -10.11 -13.65
C ASN A 247 6.02 -8.99 -12.83
N GLY A 248 6.37 -9.31 -11.60
CA GLY A 248 6.98 -8.35 -10.67
C GLY A 248 6.00 -7.30 -10.13
N CYS A 249 4.69 -7.50 -10.25
CA CYS A 249 3.67 -6.53 -9.84
C CYS A 249 3.75 -6.24 -8.34
N ILE A 250 3.91 -4.97 -7.98
CA ILE A 250 3.70 -4.48 -6.60
C ILE A 250 2.29 -3.89 -6.53
N ILE A 251 1.41 -4.53 -5.78
CA ILE A 251 0.00 -4.17 -5.64
C ILE A 251 -0.16 -3.29 -4.42
N LEU A 252 -0.72 -2.09 -4.59
CA LEU A 252 -1.13 -1.22 -3.47
C LEU A 252 -2.63 -1.36 -3.24
N LEU A 253 -3.00 -1.68 -2.01
CA LEU A 253 -4.35 -1.67 -1.46
C LEU A 253 -4.38 -0.89 -0.14
N HIS A 254 -5.60 -0.56 0.33
CA HIS A 254 -5.84 -0.01 1.66
C HIS A 254 -6.77 -0.95 2.43
N ALA A 255 -6.41 -1.31 3.66
CA ALA A 255 -7.19 -2.27 4.45
C ALA A 255 -8.51 -1.70 5.00
N ILE A 256 -8.73 -0.40 4.85
CA ILE A 256 -10.00 0.26 5.20
C ILE A 256 -11.15 -0.08 4.25
N SER A 257 -10.86 -0.69 3.10
CA SER A 257 -11.81 -1.01 2.05
C SER A 257 -12.44 -2.38 2.31
N LYS A 258 -13.76 -2.40 2.50
CA LYS A 258 -14.53 -3.64 2.67
C LYS A 258 -14.46 -4.50 1.42
N GLU A 259 -14.54 -3.87 0.24
CA GLU A 259 -14.46 -4.55 -1.05
C GLU A 259 -13.12 -5.25 -1.24
N ASN A 260 -12.00 -4.68 -0.74
CA ASN A 260 -10.70 -5.34 -0.76
C ASN A 260 -10.69 -6.61 0.09
N LEU A 261 -11.21 -6.53 1.32
CA LEU A 261 -11.32 -7.71 2.19
C LEU A 261 -12.14 -8.82 1.52
N GLU A 262 -13.30 -8.47 0.97
CA GLU A 262 -14.22 -9.44 0.38
C GLU A 262 -13.68 -10.06 -0.93
N ALA A 263 -12.92 -9.29 -1.72
CA ALA A 263 -12.33 -9.75 -2.98
C ALA A 263 -11.01 -10.53 -2.79
N LEU A 264 -10.29 -10.30 -1.69
CA LEU A 264 -8.92 -10.80 -1.50
C LEU A 264 -8.77 -12.31 -1.70
N PRO A 265 -9.66 -13.19 -1.18
CA PRO A 265 -9.56 -14.64 -1.41
C PRO A 265 -9.60 -15.01 -2.89
N GLU A 266 -10.52 -14.42 -3.66
CA GLU A 266 -10.67 -14.71 -5.08
C GLU A 266 -9.54 -14.07 -5.91
N ILE A 267 -9.02 -12.90 -5.52
CA ILE A 267 -7.82 -12.30 -6.14
C ILE A 267 -6.62 -13.24 -6.00
N ILE A 268 -6.39 -13.79 -4.80
CA ILE A 268 -5.29 -14.73 -4.54
C ILE A 268 -5.46 -16.01 -5.36
N LYS A 269 -6.67 -16.53 -5.41
CA LYS A 269 -6.99 -17.74 -6.18
C LYS A 269 -6.77 -17.52 -7.68
N ASP A 270 -7.32 -16.47 -8.27
CA ASP A 270 -7.17 -16.14 -9.69
C ASP A 270 -5.70 -15.90 -10.07
N ALA A 271 -4.94 -15.23 -9.19
CA ALA A 271 -3.50 -15.07 -9.39
C ALA A 271 -2.78 -16.42 -9.50
N ARG A 272 -3.06 -17.36 -8.58
CA ARG A 272 -2.47 -18.70 -8.59
C ARG A 272 -2.90 -19.53 -9.78
N GLU A 273 -4.16 -19.46 -10.18
CA GLU A 273 -4.66 -20.13 -11.40
C GLU A 273 -3.97 -19.61 -12.67
N LYS A 274 -3.58 -18.33 -12.68
CA LYS A 274 -2.76 -17.72 -13.75
C LYS A 274 -1.26 -18.03 -13.62
N GLY A 275 -0.86 -18.79 -12.59
CA GLY A 275 0.50 -19.23 -12.33
C GLY A 275 1.38 -18.18 -11.66
N TYR A 276 0.79 -17.17 -10.99
CA TYR A 276 1.52 -16.22 -10.15
C TYR A 276 1.76 -16.77 -8.73
N GLU A 277 2.91 -16.41 -8.18
CA GLU A 277 3.27 -16.61 -6.78
C GLU A 277 3.28 -15.25 -6.06
N PHE A 278 3.09 -15.27 -4.73
CA PHE A 278 3.21 -14.09 -3.91
C PHE A 278 4.55 -14.10 -3.18
N GLY A 279 5.37 -13.09 -3.43
CA GLY A 279 6.69 -12.93 -2.85
C GLY A 279 6.72 -11.90 -1.72
N SER A 280 7.81 -11.93 -0.95
CA SER A 280 8.10 -10.94 0.09
C SER A 280 8.93 -9.79 -0.49
N LEU A 281 8.69 -8.54 -0.05
CA LEU A 281 9.55 -7.40 -0.43
C LEU A 281 11.01 -7.59 -0.01
N ASN A 282 11.32 -8.53 0.88
CA ASN A 282 12.71 -8.88 1.21
C ASN A 282 13.48 -9.50 0.03
N GLU A 283 12.78 -9.88 -1.03
CA GLU A 283 13.38 -10.44 -2.25
C GLU A 283 13.81 -9.36 -3.28
N LEU A 284 13.51 -8.07 -3.00
CA LEU A 284 13.85 -6.92 -3.86
C LEU A 284 15.28 -6.46 -3.65
#